data_4dec0a1d05afa4e530ffcc65ca04555b
#
_entry.id   4dec0a1d05afa4e530ffcc65ca04555b
#
_cell.length_a   1.000
_cell.length_b   1.000
_cell.length_c   1.000
_cell.angle_alpha   90.00
_cell.angle_beta   90.00
_cell.angle_gamma   90.00
#
_symmetry.space_group_name_H-M   'P 1'
#
loop_
_entity.id
_entity.type
_entity.pdbx_description
1 polymer ?
#
loop_
_entity_poly.entity_id
_entity_poly.type
_entity_poly.pdbx_seq_one_letter_code
_entity_poly.pdbx_strand_id
1 'polypeptide(L)'
;MNRSTYYKFLNHRESNRTKENAYIRSCILTLYAKYKKRLGAAKMRICLKNEYCINISAGRVYRLMKSMSLPKMSTVKPFIHKSKSVSDEPCKNILKQEFNQSEPNIVWVCDFTYIRAGGRFYYLCAILDLFSRKVIAYKLSNKIDTQLAIDTVNLAVAGRGTSEGIIFHTDRGCQFTAKKFRKHLDNLNMVQSFSAKGHPYDNAVMECFFKYLKKEETDRKSYCSFQELSLSLFEYINGFYNPLRPHSHNNGLSPNQAEHYFFI
;
A
#
# COMPACT_ATOMS: atom_id res chain seq x y z
N MET A 1 16.55 51.30 -15.78
CA MET A 1 15.35 50.52 -16.09
C MET A 1 14.57 51.22 -17.19
N ASN A 2 14.17 50.52 -18.26
CA ASN A 2 13.46 51.13 -19.37
C ASN A 2 12.02 51.52 -18.89
N ARG A 3 11.54 52.74 -19.27
CA ARG A 3 10.23 53.31 -18.87
C ARG A 3 9.07 52.36 -19.23
N SER A 4 9.12 51.68 -20.36
CA SER A 4 8.15 50.70 -20.79
C SER A 4 8.12 49.45 -19.89
N THR A 5 9.24 49.00 -19.36
CA THR A 5 9.35 47.89 -18.41
C THR A 5 8.75 48.23 -17.06
N TYR A 6 8.93 49.49 -16.61
CA TYR A 6 8.32 49.99 -15.36
C TYR A 6 6.80 50.03 -15.46
N TYR A 7 6.22 50.57 -16.52
CA TYR A 7 4.77 50.60 -16.71
C TYR A 7 4.16 49.20 -16.95
N LYS A 8 4.88 48.30 -17.62
CA LYS A 8 4.48 46.89 -17.71
C LYS A 8 4.45 46.21 -16.35
N PHE A 9 5.38 46.53 -15.45
CA PHE A 9 5.40 46.01 -14.09
C PHE A 9 4.23 46.57 -13.26
N LEU A 10 3.98 47.88 -13.29
CA LEU A 10 2.87 48.52 -12.58
C LEU A 10 1.51 48.04 -13.06
N ASN A 11 1.34 47.81 -14.37
CA ASN A 11 0.06 47.39 -14.97
C ASN A 11 -0.02 45.87 -15.16
N HIS A 12 0.87 45.08 -14.49
CA HIS A 12 0.89 43.64 -14.64
C HIS A 12 -0.39 43.04 -14.07
N ARG A 13 -1.33 42.69 -14.95
CA ARG A 13 -2.48 41.87 -14.60
C ARG A 13 -2.09 40.41 -14.46
N GLU A 14 -2.47 39.78 -13.37
CA GLU A 14 -2.25 38.35 -13.22
C GLU A 14 -2.84 37.56 -14.40
N SER A 15 -2.03 36.71 -14.99
CA SER A 15 -2.47 35.85 -16.09
C SER A 15 -3.54 34.87 -15.61
N ASN A 16 -4.44 34.44 -16.50
CA ASN A 16 -5.42 33.41 -16.18
C ASN A 16 -4.74 32.12 -15.65
N ARG A 17 -3.55 31.79 -16.18
CA ARG A 17 -2.73 30.67 -15.72
C ARG A 17 -2.22 30.86 -14.29
N THR A 18 -1.90 32.07 -13.88
CA THR A 18 -1.46 32.39 -12.51
C THR A 18 -2.62 32.18 -11.54
N LYS A 19 -3.81 32.70 -11.88
CA LYS A 19 -5.04 32.51 -11.09
C LYS A 19 -5.43 31.04 -10.98
N GLU A 20 -5.40 30.30 -12.10
CA GLU A 20 -5.66 28.86 -12.12
C GLU A 20 -4.65 28.09 -11.23
N ASN A 21 -3.37 28.44 -11.35
CA ASN A 21 -2.34 27.80 -10.50
C ASN A 21 -2.54 28.13 -9.01
N ALA A 22 -2.99 29.32 -8.66
CA ALA A 22 -3.30 29.68 -7.27
C ALA A 22 -4.45 28.83 -6.72
N TYR A 23 -5.52 28.68 -7.51
CA TYR A 23 -6.65 27.80 -7.16
C TYR A 23 -6.20 26.34 -7.01
N ILE A 24 -5.43 25.81 -7.95
CA ILE A 24 -4.94 24.41 -7.87
C ILE A 24 -4.03 24.23 -6.64
N ARG A 25 -3.19 25.20 -6.28
CA ARG A 25 -2.37 25.14 -5.07
C ARG A 25 -3.23 25.04 -3.81
N SER A 26 -4.33 25.80 -3.69
CA SER A 26 -5.24 25.71 -2.55
C SER A 26 -5.87 24.32 -2.46
N CYS A 27 -6.34 23.75 -3.57
CA CYS A 27 -6.86 22.39 -3.62
C CYS A 27 -5.81 21.34 -3.20
N ILE A 28 -4.55 21.48 -3.69
CA ILE A 28 -3.44 20.59 -3.29
C ILE A 28 -3.20 20.68 -1.78
N LEU A 29 -3.20 21.86 -1.17
CA LEU A 29 -2.98 22.02 0.28
C LEU A 29 -4.09 21.35 1.09
N THR A 30 -5.35 21.53 0.68
CA THR A 30 -6.50 20.88 1.32
C THR A 30 -6.37 19.35 1.26
N LEU A 31 -6.09 18.81 0.08
CA LEU A 31 -5.87 17.38 -0.10
C LEU A 31 -4.64 16.89 0.66
N TYR A 32 -3.55 17.65 0.67
CA TYR A 32 -2.32 17.30 1.36
C TYR A 32 -2.52 17.20 2.89
N ALA A 33 -3.34 18.07 3.45
CA ALA A 33 -3.77 18.00 4.85
C ALA A 33 -4.70 16.81 5.10
N LYS A 34 -5.76 16.67 4.29
CA LYS A 34 -6.75 15.57 4.36
C LYS A 34 -6.07 14.19 4.37
N TYR A 35 -5.10 13.98 3.49
CA TYR A 35 -4.37 12.72 3.35
C TYR A 35 -3.10 12.63 4.24
N LYS A 36 -3.02 13.45 5.30
CA LYS A 36 -1.93 13.44 6.30
C LYS A 36 -0.54 13.44 5.66
N LYS A 37 -0.36 14.22 4.58
CA LYS A 37 0.92 14.40 3.86
C LYS A 37 1.48 13.13 3.19
N ARG A 38 0.65 12.11 2.91
CA ARG A 38 1.07 10.79 2.41
C ARG A 38 1.11 10.66 0.89
N LEU A 39 0.53 11.63 0.15
CA LEU A 39 0.40 11.54 -1.30
C LEU A 39 1.51 12.27 -2.06
N GLY A 40 2.14 11.59 -3.00
CA GLY A 40 3.01 12.21 -4.00
C GLY A 40 2.22 12.72 -5.23
N ALA A 41 2.90 13.44 -6.14
CA ALA A 41 2.26 14.13 -7.28
C ALA A 41 1.36 13.25 -8.15
N ALA A 42 1.73 12.00 -8.39
CA ALA A 42 0.93 11.08 -9.21
C ALA A 42 -0.43 10.74 -8.55
N LYS A 43 -0.44 10.47 -7.24
CA LYS A 43 -1.67 10.21 -6.48
C LYS A 43 -2.47 11.49 -6.25
N MET A 44 -1.79 12.60 -5.98
CA MET A 44 -2.41 13.92 -5.86
C MET A 44 -3.18 14.30 -7.13
N ARG A 45 -2.64 14.00 -8.32
CA ARG A 45 -3.34 14.20 -9.60
C ARG A 45 -4.68 13.45 -9.65
N ILE A 46 -4.70 12.19 -9.15
CA ILE A 46 -5.93 11.38 -9.13
C ILE A 46 -6.96 12.02 -8.19
N CYS A 47 -6.55 12.44 -6.99
CA CYS A 47 -7.44 13.12 -6.05
C CYS A 47 -7.97 14.44 -6.60
N LEU A 48 -7.13 15.26 -7.26
CA LEU A 48 -7.58 16.50 -7.92
C LEU A 48 -8.65 16.23 -8.98
N LYS A 49 -8.48 15.16 -9.77
CA LYS A 49 -9.49 14.76 -10.76
C LYS A 49 -10.78 14.30 -10.09
N ASN A 50 -10.69 13.45 -9.07
CA ASN A 50 -11.86 12.82 -8.45
C ASN A 50 -12.66 13.78 -7.55
N GLU A 51 -11.98 14.65 -6.80
CA GLU A 51 -12.63 15.52 -5.79
C GLU A 51 -12.92 16.92 -6.29
N TYR A 52 -12.15 17.42 -7.26
CA TYR A 52 -12.28 18.80 -7.77
C TYR A 52 -12.51 18.86 -9.29
N CYS A 53 -12.66 17.74 -9.97
CA CYS A 53 -12.78 17.64 -11.44
C CYS A 53 -11.63 18.33 -12.20
N ILE A 54 -10.45 18.51 -11.57
CA ILE A 54 -9.28 19.15 -12.16
C ILE A 54 -8.44 18.13 -12.92
N ASN A 55 -8.41 18.27 -14.25
CA ASN A 55 -7.62 17.36 -15.12
C ASN A 55 -6.29 18.01 -15.54
N ILE A 56 -5.22 17.69 -14.85
CA ILE A 56 -3.86 18.20 -15.12
C ILE A 56 -2.82 17.08 -15.11
N SER A 57 -1.64 17.32 -15.70
CA SER A 57 -0.56 16.35 -15.72
C SER A 57 0.12 16.20 -14.36
N ALA A 58 0.63 14.99 -14.04
CA ALA A 58 1.41 14.76 -12.83
C ALA A 58 2.65 15.65 -12.73
N GLY A 59 3.28 16.01 -13.89
CA GLY A 59 4.39 16.94 -13.93
C GLY A 59 4.00 18.37 -13.52
N ARG A 60 2.79 18.85 -13.89
CA ARG A 60 2.31 20.17 -13.42
C ARG A 60 2.04 20.14 -11.92
N VAL A 61 1.39 19.08 -11.41
CA VAL A 61 1.20 18.89 -9.96
C VAL A 61 2.53 18.88 -9.21
N TYR A 62 3.52 18.14 -9.70
CA TYR A 62 4.85 18.10 -9.10
C TYR A 62 5.51 19.49 -9.01
N ARG A 63 5.45 20.29 -10.09
CA ARG A 63 5.99 21.66 -10.08
C ARG A 63 5.26 22.56 -9.10
N LEU A 64 3.93 22.46 -9.01
CA LEU A 64 3.13 23.22 -8.04
C LEU A 64 3.47 22.81 -6.59
N MET A 65 3.55 21.51 -6.30
CA MET A 65 3.96 21.02 -4.98
C MET A 65 5.39 21.48 -4.62
N LYS A 66 6.31 21.43 -5.58
CA LYS A 66 7.69 21.92 -5.39
C LYS A 66 7.72 23.43 -5.09
N SER A 67 6.93 24.24 -5.81
CA SER A 67 6.85 25.70 -5.59
C SER A 67 6.27 26.10 -4.22
N MET A 68 5.55 25.17 -3.55
CA MET A 68 5.04 25.31 -2.19
C MET A 68 5.98 24.68 -1.14
N SER A 69 7.18 24.26 -1.52
CA SER A 69 8.17 23.60 -0.66
C SER A 69 7.61 22.35 0.06
N LEU A 70 6.63 21.68 -0.54
CA LEU A 70 6.09 20.45 0.02
C LEU A 70 7.14 19.31 -0.06
N PRO A 71 7.38 18.56 1.03
CA PRO A 71 8.37 17.50 1.07
C PRO A 71 8.12 16.44 -0.01
N LYS A 72 9.19 15.99 -0.67
CA LYS A 72 9.13 14.83 -1.55
C LYS A 72 8.87 13.57 -0.72
N MET A 73 8.09 12.64 -1.28
CA MET A 73 8.05 11.28 -0.73
C MET A 73 9.44 10.67 -0.81
N SER A 74 9.98 10.23 0.33
CA SER A 74 11.33 9.65 0.43
C SER A 74 11.51 8.48 -0.54
N THR A 75 12.69 8.39 -1.15
CA THR A 75 13.13 7.28 -2.00
C THR A 75 14.22 6.47 -1.33
N VAL A 76 14.20 6.33 -0.02
CA VAL A 76 15.15 5.48 0.71
C VAL A 76 15.06 4.07 0.14
N LYS A 77 16.20 3.53 -0.31
CA LYS A 77 16.26 2.15 -0.80
C LYS A 77 16.02 1.21 0.38
N PRO A 78 15.10 0.24 0.27
CA PRO A 78 14.89 -0.73 1.33
C PRO A 78 16.15 -1.59 1.50
N PHE A 79 16.48 -1.88 2.76
CA PHE A 79 17.52 -2.84 3.10
C PHE A 79 16.99 -4.24 2.76
N ILE A 80 17.65 -4.94 1.83
CA ILE A 80 17.20 -6.27 1.38
C ILE A 80 17.86 -7.32 2.29
N HIS A 81 17.07 -7.97 3.14
CA HIS A 81 17.49 -9.20 3.80
C HIS A 81 17.34 -10.37 2.82
N LYS A 82 18.44 -11.04 2.54
CA LYS A 82 18.42 -12.33 1.83
C LYS A 82 17.95 -13.41 2.81
N SER A 83 16.71 -13.86 2.68
CA SER A 83 16.24 -15.05 3.39
C SER A 83 16.82 -16.30 2.74
N LYS A 84 17.37 -17.21 3.57
CA LYS A 84 17.72 -18.55 3.11
C LYS A 84 16.44 -19.38 3.07
N SER A 85 16.00 -19.73 1.88
CA SER A 85 14.89 -20.67 1.70
C SER A 85 15.45 -22.10 1.70
N VAL A 86 14.95 -22.95 2.56
CA VAL A 86 15.19 -24.38 2.55
C VAL A 86 13.86 -25.09 2.68
N SER A 87 13.38 -25.69 1.60
CA SER A 87 12.51 -26.87 1.64
C SER A 87 12.44 -27.52 0.26
N ASP A 88 12.66 -28.83 0.21
CA ASP A 88 12.61 -29.68 -0.99
C ASP A 88 11.21 -30.25 -1.28
N GLU A 89 10.17 -29.75 -0.63
CA GLU A 89 8.80 -30.21 -0.89
C GLU A 89 8.18 -29.51 -2.12
N PRO A 90 7.25 -30.19 -2.85
CA PRO A 90 6.68 -29.65 -4.08
C PRO A 90 5.83 -28.40 -3.79
N CYS A 91 6.46 -27.24 -3.88
CA CYS A 91 5.82 -25.95 -3.82
C CYS A 91 5.39 -25.54 -5.22
N LYS A 92 4.09 -25.67 -5.54
CA LYS A 92 3.57 -25.31 -6.87
C LYS A 92 3.23 -23.82 -6.91
N ASN A 93 3.60 -23.14 -8.01
CA ASN A 93 3.10 -21.80 -8.31
C ASN A 93 1.79 -21.94 -9.09
N ILE A 94 0.66 -21.77 -8.42
CA ILE A 94 -0.67 -21.83 -9.02
C ILE A 94 -1.05 -20.46 -9.56
N LEU A 95 -0.66 -19.37 -8.88
CA LEU A 95 -1.02 -18.00 -9.23
C LEU A 95 -0.40 -17.54 -10.56
N LYS A 96 0.83 -18.00 -10.91
CA LYS A 96 1.52 -17.70 -12.19
C LYS A 96 1.50 -16.22 -12.58
N GLN A 97 1.60 -15.32 -11.59
CA GLN A 97 1.52 -13.85 -11.77
C GLN A 97 0.18 -13.32 -12.33
N GLU A 98 -0.87 -14.11 -12.28
CA GLU A 98 -2.22 -13.65 -12.62
C GLU A 98 -2.80 -12.76 -11.52
N PHE A 99 -2.25 -11.56 -11.40
CA PHE A 99 -2.60 -10.63 -10.31
C PHE A 99 -3.95 -9.93 -10.50
N ASN A 100 -4.56 -10.00 -11.68
CA ASN A 100 -5.87 -9.40 -11.94
C ASN A 100 -6.95 -10.44 -11.68
N GLN A 101 -7.69 -10.27 -10.61
CA GLN A 101 -8.81 -11.14 -10.25
C GLN A 101 -10.13 -10.47 -10.61
N SER A 102 -11.13 -11.26 -10.99
CA SER A 102 -12.47 -10.78 -11.40
C SER A 102 -13.35 -10.40 -10.22
N GLU A 103 -13.11 -11.01 -9.05
CA GLU A 103 -13.94 -10.84 -7.86
C GLU A 103 -13.14 -11.00 -6.57
N PRO A 104 -13.68 -10.51 -5.43
CA PRO A 104 -13.06 -10.69 -4.11
C PRO A 104 -13.01 -12.16 -3.69
N ASN A 105 -12.06 -12.50 -2.83
CA ASN A 105 -11.90 -13.81 -2.19
C ASN A 105 -11.54 -14.97 -3.14
N ILE A 106 -11.01 -14.69 -4.34
CA ILE A 106 -10.42 -15.73 -5.21
C ILE A 106 -8.98 -16.01 -4.82
N VAL A 107 -8.17 -14.95 -4.65
CA VAL A 107 -6.76 -15.08 -4.30
C VAL A 107 -6.40 -14.12 -3.19
N TRP A 108 -5.86 -14.67 -2.11
CA TRP A 108 -5.22 -13.91 -1.04
C TRP A 108 -3.71 -14.06 -1.12
N VAL A 109 -2.98 -12.97 -0.99
CA VAL A 109 -1.53 -12.96 -0.93
C VAL A 109 -1.05 -12.57 0.46
N CYS A 110 -0.02 -13.26 0.96
CA CYS A 110 0.50 -13.04 2.30
C CYS A 110 2.02 -12.94 2.29
N ASP A 111 2.55 -12.10 3.16
CA ASP A 111 3.99 -11.98 3.38
C ASP A 111 4.28 -11.30 4.72
N PHE A 112 5.55 -11.32 5.12
CA PHE A 112 6.05 -10.69 6.32
C PHE A 112 6.90 -9.46 5.98
N THR A 113 6.83 -8.45 6.84
CA THR A 113 7.84 -7.39 6.87
C THR A 113 8.25 -7.10 8.30
N TYR A 114 9.41 -6.47 8.45
CA TYR A 114 9.90 -6.03 9.78
C TYR A 114 9.92 -4.51 9.85
N ILE A 115 9.66 -4.00 11.05
CA ILE A 115 9.62 -2.58 11.36
C ILE A 115 10.34 -2.38 12.69
N ARG A 116 11.16 -1.32 12.78
CA ARG A 116 11.91 -1.00 14.00
C ARG A 116 11.09 -0.08 14.90
N ALA A 117 11.00 -0.43 16.19
CA ALA A 117 10.42 0.42 17.23
C ALA A 117 11.11 0.17 18.57
N GLY A 118 11.36 1.20 19.36
CA GLY A 118 12.03 1.09 20.68
C GLY A 118 13.37 0.34 20.63
N GLY A 119 14.15 0.53 19.56
CA GLY A 119 15.44 -0.16 19.38
C GLY A 119 15.36 -1.64 18.93
N ARG A 120 14.15 -2.21 18.80
CA ARG A 120 13.91 -3.63 18.45
C ARG A 120 13.20 -3.75 17.11
N PHE A 121 13.25 -4.96 16.51
CA PHE A 121 12.45 -5.29 15.34
C PHE A 121 11.15 -5.97 15.75
N TYR A 122 10.07 -5.57 15.10
CA TYR A 122 8.77 -6.22 15.14
C TYR A 122 8.39 -6.69 13.77
N TYR A 123 7.61 -7.75 13.69
CA TYR A 123 7.25 -8.42 12.45
C TYR A 123 5.76 -8.25 12.19
N LEU A 124 5.45 -7.73 11.02
CA LEU A 124 4.08 -7.59 10.53
C LEU A 124 3.82 -8.68 9.51
N CYS A 125 2.84 -9.55 9.79
CA CYS A 125 2.22 -10.42 8.81
C CYS A 125 1.00 -9.69 8.26
N ALA A 126 0.83 -9.65 6.94
CA ALA A 126 -0.32 -9.03 6.30
C ALA A 126 -0.86 -9.90 5.17
N ILE A 127 -2.18 -9.90 5.01
CA ILE A 127 -2.90 -10.60 3.95
C ILE A 127 -3.67 -9.57 3.14
N LEU A 128 -3.49 -9.60 1.81
CA LEU A 128 -4.22 -8.78 0.86
C LEU A 128 -5.11 -9.66 -0.03
N ASP A 129 -6.29 -9.15 -0.33
CA ASP A 129 -7.12 -9.65 -1.42
C ASP A 129 -6.63 -9.08 -2.77
N LEU A 130 -6.37 -9.95 -3.74
CA LEU A 130 -5.81 -9.52 -5.02
C LEU A 130 -6.81 -8.74 -5.88
N PHE A 131 -8.11 -8.93 -5.73
CA PHE A 131 -9.11 -8.16 -6.46
C PHE A 131 -8.98 -6.66 -6.18
N SER A 132 -9.13 -6.27 -4.93
CA SER A 132 -9.21 -4.87 -4.51
C SER A 132 -7.89 -4.28 -4.02
N ARG A 133 -6.87 -5.11 -3.80
CA ARG A 133 -5.64 -4.77 -3.07
C ARG A 133 -5.90 -4.37 -1.61
N LYS A 134 -7.03 -4.75 -1.05
CA LYS A 134 -7.41 -4.49 0.34
C LYS A 134 -6.60 -5.35 1.29
N VAL A 135 -6.07 -4.74 2.33
CA VAL A 135 -5.51 -5.47 3.47
C VAL A 135 -6.69 -6.02 4.27
N ILE A 136 -6.91 -7.33 4.19
CA ILE A 136 -8.05 -8.01 4.83
C ILE A 136 -7.74 -8.46 6.25
N ALA A 137 -6.47 -8.73 6.53
CA ALA A 137 -5.99 -9.02 7.87
C ALA A 137 -4.51 -8.65 8.02
N TYR A 138 -4.11 -8.31 9.23
CA TYR A 138 -2.72 -8.13 9.60
C TYR A 138 -2.53 -8.36 11.09
N LYS A 139 -1.33 -8.80 11.48
CA LYS A 139 -0.95 -8.97 12.88
C LYS A 139 0.50 -8.58 13.09
N LEU A 140 0.76 -7.81 14.15
CA LEU A 140 2.10 -7.41 14.57
C LEU A 140 2.57 -8.30 15.72
N SER A 141 3.85 -8.72 15.68
CA SER A 141 4.45 -9.58 16.72
C SER A 141 5.91 -9.19 16.95
N ASN A 142 6.43 -9.57 18.11
CA ASN A 142 7.87 -9.49 18.41
C ASN A 142 8.66 -10.71 17.90
N LYS A 143 7.97 -11.71 17.34
CA LYS A 143 8.56 -12.92 16.76
C LYS A 143 7.98 -13.19 15.38
N ILE A 144 8.83 -13.71 14.48
CA ILE A 144 8.40 -14.21 13.18
C ILE A 144 8.36 -15.73 13.26
N ASP A 145 7.16 -16.28 13.33
CA ASP A 145 6.92 -17.72 13.44
C ASP A 145 5.68 -18.16 12.65
N THR A 146 5.47 -19.46 12.57
CA THR A 146 4.33 -20.08 11.89
C THR A 146 3.01 -19.72 12.58
N GLN A 147 3.01 -19.49 13.89
CA GLN A 147 1.81 -19.14 14.63
C GLN A 147 1.30 -17.75 14.24
N LEU A 148 2.20 -16.80 14.02
CA LEU A 148 1.84 -15.47 13.54
C LEU A 148 1.11 -15.53 12.18
N ALA A 149 1.60 -16.38 11.26
CA ALA A 149 0.90 -16.60 9.97
C ALA A 149 -0.50 -17.22 10.17
N ILE A 150 -0.61 -18.27 10.97
CA ILE A 150 -1.89 -18.94 11.29
C ILE A 150 -2.89 -17.97 11.89
N ASP A 151 -2.48 -17.19 12.89
CA ASP A 151 -3.33 -16.21 13.54
C ASP A 151 -3.82 -15.13 12.56
N THR A 152 -2.96 -14.71 11.62
CA THR A 152 -3.33 -13.73 10.61
C THR A 152 -4.34 -14.30 9.60
N VAL A 153 -4.19 -15.58 9.21
CA VAL A 153 -5.19 -16.30 8.38
C VAL A 153 -6.53 -16.38 9.11
N ASN A 154 -6.54 -16.75 10.39
CA ASN A 154 -7.78 -16.84 11.17
C ASN A 154 -8.50 -15.49 11.24
N LEU A 155 -7.77 -14.37 11.39
CA LEU A 155 -8.34 -13.02 11.34
C LEU A 155 -8.95 -12.70 9.95
N ALA A 156 -8.30 -13.14 8.88
CA ALA A 156 -8.80 -12.93 7.51
C ALA A 156 -10.10 -13.70 7.29
N VAL A 157 -10.13 -14.98 7.67
CA VAL A 157 -11.31 -15.85 7.55
C VAL A 157 -12.48 -15.31 8.39
N ALA A 158 -12.21 -14.92 9.63
CA ALA A 158 -13.24 -14.33 10.51
C ALA A 158 -13.82 -13.02 9.93
N GLY A 159 -12.96 -12.18 9.34
CA GLY A 159 -13.39 -10.92 8.73
C GLY A 159 -14.11 -11.05 7.39
N ARG A 160 -13.84 -12.13 6.63
CA ARG A 160 -14.43 -12.39 5.30
C ARG A 160 -15.62 -13.35 5.36
N GLY A 161 -15.72 -14.16 6.40
CA GLY A 161 -16.77 -15.18 6.55
C GLY A 161 -16.63 -16.36 5.57
N THR A 162 -15.52 -16.49 4.86
CA THR A 162 -15.26 -17.55 3.90
C THR A 162 -13.79 -17.93 3.85
N SER A 163 -13.49 -19.16 3.47
CA SER A 163 -12.15 -19.68 3.24
C SER A 163 -12.11 -20.68 2.08
N GLU A 164 -13.24 -21.25 1.70
CA GLU A 164 -13.33 -22.38 0.79
C GLU A 164 -12.88 -22.00 -0.64
N GLY A 165 -11.97 -22.78 -1.18
CA GLY A 165 -11.48 -22.63 -2.56
C GLY A 165 -10.53 -21.47 -2.80
N ILE A 166 -10.24 -20.64 -1.77
CA ILE A 166 -9.36 -19.49 -1.89
C ILE A 166 -7.92 -19.94 -2.18
N ILE A 167 -7.30 -19.37 -3.21
CA ILE A 167 -5.88 -19.56 -3.47
C ILE A 167 -5.09 -18.67 -2.51
N PHE A 168 -4.34 -19.28 -1.61
CA PHE A 168 -3.49 -18.59 -0.65
C PHE A 168 -2.03 -18.58 -1.12
N HIS A 169 -1.57 -17.46 -1.65
CA HIS A 169 -0.25 -17.32 -2.26
C HIS A 169 0.77 -16.68 -1.31
N THR A 170 1.95 -17.30 -1.20
CA THR A 170 3.04 -16.85 -0.34
C THR A 170 4.39 -17.03 -1.03
N ASP A 171 5.44 -16.47 -0.44
CA ASP A 171 6.80 -16.90 -0.72
C ASP A 171 7.08 -18.30 -0.11
N ARG A 172 8.32 -18.79 -0.28
CA ARG A 172 8.76 -20.07 0.30
C ARG A 172 9.42 -19.90 1.67
N GLY A 173 8.98 -18.93 2.45
CA GLY A 173 9.46 -18.78 3.82
C GLY A 173 9.18 -20.02 4.68
N CYS A 174 10.08 -20.33 5.61
CA CYS A 174 9.94 -21.52 6.46
C CYS A 174 8.64 -21.53 7.28
N GLN A 175 8.07 -20.36 7.56
CA GLN A 175 6.78 -20.21 8.26
C GLN A 175 5.62 -20.75 7.42
N PHE A 176 5.63 -20.51 6.10
CA PHE A 176 4.60 -20.91 5.16
C PHE A 176 4.76 -22.35 4.66
N THR A 177 6.00 -22.87 4.64
CA THR A 177 6.27 -24.25 4.24
C THR A 177 6.15 -25.25 5.40
N ALA A 178 6.02 -24.77 6.63
CA ALA A 178 5.86 -25.59 7.81
C ALA A 178 4.60 -26.49 7.72
N LYS A 179 4.73 -27.78 8.06
CA LYS A 179 3.62 -28.76 8.05
C LYS A 179 2.39 -28.27 8.82
N LYS A 180 2.59 -27.58 9.96
CA LYS A 180 1.52 -27.02 10.77
C LYS A 180 0.71 -25.98 9.99
N PHE A 181 1.36 -25.09 9.22
CA PHE A 181 0.70 -24.07 8.43
C PHE A 181 -0.08 -24.68 7.26
N ARG A 182 0.56 -25.61 6.53
CA ARG A 182 -0.06 -26.33 5.40
C ARG A 182 -1.34 -27.04 5.83
N LYS A 183 -1.23 -27.87 6.92
CA LYS A 183 -2.40 -28.54 7.51
C LYS A 183 -3.50 -27.57 7.93
N HIS A 184 -3.14 -26.38 8.41
CA HIS A 184 -4.11 -25.37 8.78
C HIS A 184 -4.88 -24.83 7.56
N LEU A 185 -4.19 -24.55 6.44
CA LEU A 185 -4.84 -24.15 5.19
C LEU A 185 -5.71 -25.27 4.61
N ASP A 186 -5.25 -26.52 4.65
CA ASP A 186 -6.02 -27.68 4.20
C ASP A 186 -7.33 -27.81 5.02
N ASN A 187 -7.28 -27.62 6.35
CA ASN A 187 -8.48 -27.65 7.21
C ASN A 187 -9.48 -26.51 6.91
N LEU A 188 -9.01 -25.43 6.29
CA LEU A 188 -9.82 -24.31 5.84
C LEU A 188 -10.27 -24.45 4.37
N ASN A 189 -9.98 -25.58 3.73
CA ASN A 189 -10.23 -25.83 2.30
C ASN A 189 -9.60 -24.77 1.37
N MET A 190 -8.46 -24.20 1.78
CA MET A 190 -7.67 -23.25 0.99
C MET A 190 -6.66 -23.97 0.11
N VAL A 191 -6.39 -23.44 -1.08
CA VAL A 191 -5.40 -23.98 -2.02
C VAL A 191 -4.09 -23.20 -1.86
N GLN A 192 -3.05 -23.83 -1.35
CA GLN A 192 -1.76 -23.16 -1.17
C GLN A 192 -1.00 -23.02 -2.49
N SER A 193 -0.54 -21.79 -2.77
CA SER A 193 0.29 -21.43 -3.91
C SER A 193 1.59 -20.79 -3.44
N PHE A 194 2.71 -21.06 -4.11
CA PHE A 194 4.02 -20.53 -3.76
C PHE A 194 4.68 -19.80 -4.91
N SER A 195 5.40 -18.74 -4.61
CA SER A 195 6.32 -18.12 -5.57
C SER A 195 7.32 -19.14 -6.10
N ALA A 196 7.65 -19.09 -7.38
CA ALA A 196 8.69 -19.94 -7.95
C ALA A 196 10.07 -19.59 -7.37
N LYS A 197 10.97 -20.58 -7.29
CA LYS A 197 12.32 -20.35 -6.75
C LYS A 197 13.09 -19.35 -7.61
N GLY A 198 13.55 -18.26 -7.02
CA GLY A 198 14.29 -17.21 -7.73
C GLY A 198 13.43 -16.23 -8.51
N HIS A 199 12.10 -16.28 -8.39
CA HIS A 199 11.17 -15.36 -9.04
C HIS A 199 10.52 -14.39 -8.01
N PRO A 200 11.21 -13.31 -7.61
CA PRO A 200 10.68 -12.36 -6.62
C PRO A 200 9.38 -11.67 -7.08
N TYR A 201 9.20 -11.53 -8.40
CA TYR A 201 8.00 -10.90 -8.98
C TYR A 201 6.70 -11.66 -8.73
N ASP A 202 6.76 -12.93 -8.31
CA ASP A 202 5.56 -13.72 -8.03
C ASP A 202 4.79 -13.20 -6.81
N ASN A 203 5.44 -12.47 -5.89
CA ASN A 203 4.81 -11.80 -4.75
C ASN A 203 4.89 -10.26 -4.83
N ALA A 204 4.99 -9.72 -6.05
CA ALA A 204 5.19 -8.29 -6.30
C ALA A 204 4.10 -7.39 -5.67
N VAL A 205 2.89 -7.90 -5.50
CA VAL A 205 1.78 -7.15 -4.88
C VAL A 205 2.06 -6.88 -3.41
N MET A 206 2.53 -7.88 -2.65
CA MET A 206 2.92 -7.72 -1.24
C MET A 206 4.15 -6.83 -1.08
N GLU A 207 5.16 -7.02 -1.93
CA GLU A 207 6.34 -6.14 -1.95
C GLU A 207 5.95 -4.68 -2.20
N CYS A 208 5.03 -4.45 -3.14
CA CYS A 208 4.51 -3.12 -3.45
C CYS A 208 3.75 -2.52 -2.25
N PHE A 209 2.90 -3.30 -1.58
CA PHE A 209 2.21 -2.87 -0.38
C PHE A 209 3.19 -2.47 0.73
N PHE A 210 4.14 -3.33 1.07
CA PHE A 210 5.12 -3.03 2.11
C PHE A 210 6.01 -1.84 1.77
N LYS A 211 6.37 -1.68 0.50
CA LYS A 211 7.08 -0.48 0.03
C LYS A 211 6.28 0.79 0.30
N TYR A 212 4.97 0.78 0.05
CA TYR A 212 4.13 1.94 0.32
C TYR A 212 3.91 2.15 1.82
N LEU A 213 3.63 1.09 2.58
CA LEU A 213 3.53 1.16 4.04
C LEU A 213 4.78 1.81 4.65
N LYS A 214 5.96 1.34 4.28
CA LYS A 214 7.22 1.91 4.75
C LYS A 214 7.36 3.36 4.35
N LYS A 215 7.22 3.66 3.08
CA LYS A 215 7.43 5.00 2.53
C LYS A 215 6.39 6.04 2.98
N GLU A 216 5.14 5.63 3.16
CA GLU A 216 4.03 6.53 3.49
C GLU A 216 3.82 6.68 4.99
N GLU A 217 4.30 5.72 5.79
CA GLU A 217 4.10 5.70 7.25
C GLU A 217 5.38 5.41 8.03
N THR A 218 5.93 4.17 7.98
CA THR A 218 6.88 3.74 9.01
C THR A 218 8.28 4.34 8.87
N ASP A 219 8.75 4.66 7.65
CA ASP A 219 10.05 5.32 7.45
C ASP A 219 10.01 6.83 7.71
N ARG A 220 8.83 7.37 8.01
CA ARG A 220 8.62 8.81 8.27
C ARG A 220 8.52 9.15 9.75
N LYS A 221 8.45 8.13 10.58
CA LYS A 221 8.28 8.25 12.04
C LYS A 221 9.29 7.38 12.76
N SER A 222 9.60 7.76 13.98
CA SER A 222 10.29 6.90 14.94
C SER A 222 9.29 6.47 16.00
N TYR A 223 9.28 5.20 16.34
CA TYR A 223 8.36 4.62 17.32
C TYR A 223 9.11 4.24 18.58
N CYS A 224 8.60 4.65 19.73
CA CYS A 224 9.20 4.36 21.02
C CYS A 224 8.75 3.01 21.60
N SER A 225 7.59 2.51 21.19
CA SER A 225 7.00 1.29 21.75
C SER A 225 6.25 0.45 20.70
N PHE A 226 5.94 -0.79 21.10
CA PHE A 226 5.05 -1.69 20.33
C PHE A 226 3.65 -1.09 20.17
N GLN A 227 3.12 -0.48 21.22
CA GLN A 227 1.77 0.10 21.21
C GLN A 227 1.67 1.26 20.23
N GLU A 228 2.66 2.15 20.22
CA GLU A 228 2.72 3.28 19.31
C GLU A 228 2.81 2.80 17.85
N LEU A 229 3.66 1.81 17.56
CA LEU A 229 3.75 1.19 16.24
C LEU A 229 2.42 0.53 15.84
N SER A 230 1.80 -0.22 16.75
CA SER A 230 0.52 -0.91 16.51
C SER A 230 -0.59 0.08 16.16
N LEU A 231 -0.70 1.18 16.92
CA LEU A 231 -1.67 2.24 16.65
C LEU A 231 -1.42 2.92 15.31
N SER A 232 -0.17 3.21 14.99
CA SER A 232 0.21 3.83 13.70
C SER A 232 -0.14 2.92 12.52
N LEU A 233 0.10 1.61 12.62
CA LEU A 233 -0.29 0.63 11.60
C LEU A 233 -1.81 0.54 11.45
N PHE A 234 -2.55 0.54 12.56
CA PHE A 234 -4.00 0.56 12.55
C PHE A 234 -4.53 1.80 11.83
N GLU A 235 -4.06 3.00 12.19
CA GLU A 235 -4.44 4.25 11.52
C GLU A 235 -4.06 4.28 10.03
N TYR A 236 -2.90 3.69 9.68
CA TYR A 236 -2.49 3.64 8.29
C TYR A 236 -3.37 2.69 7.49
N ILE A 237 -3.56 1.46 7.95
CA ILE A 237 -4.26 0.42 7.19
C ILE A 237 -5.77 0.69 7.17
N ASN A 238 -6.39 0.88 8.35
CA ASN A 238 -7.84 1.01 8.47
C ASN A 238 -8.35 2.45 8.29
N GLY A 239 -7.53 3.45 8.64
CA GLY A 239 -7.91 4.85 8.50
C GLY A 239 -7.50 5.50 7.18
N PHE A 240 -6.54 4.92 6.45
CA PHE A 240 -6.02 5.55 5.23
C PHE A 240 -5.92 4.57 4.04
N TYR A 241 -5.15 3.48 4.15
CA TYR A 241 -4.87 2.60 3.01
C TYR A 241 -6.13 2.00 2.40
N ASN A 242 -6.92 1.32 3.22
CA ASN A 242 -8.14 0.67 2.76
C ASN A 242 -9.25 1.67 2.36
N PRO A 243 -9.59 2.70 3.18
CA PRO A 243 -10.75 3.53 2.87
C PRO A 243 -10.46 4.71 1.94
N LEU A 244 -9.23 5.25 1.93
CA LEU A 244 -8.97 6.55 1.30
C LEU A 244 -7.89 6.54 0.23
N ARG A 245 -6.92 5.61 0.29
CA ARG A 245 -5.75 5.68 -0.57
C ARG A 245 -6.11 5.32 -2.02
N PRO A 246 -5.90 6.24 -3.00
CA PRO A 246 -6.15 5.93 -4.40
C PRO A 246 -5.22 4.83 -4.90
N HIS A 247 -5.77 3.82 -5.56
CA HIS A 247 -5.01 2.68 -6.08
C HIS A 247 -5.05 2.65 -7.61
N SER A 248 -3.87 2.55 -8.26
CA SER A 248 -3.80 2.56 -9.74
C SER A 248 -4.47 1.33 -10.35
N HIS A 249 -4.39 0.18 -9.69
CA HIS A 249 -5.06 -1.05 -10.08
C HIS A 249 -6.58 -0.88 -10.10
N ASN A 250 -7.13 -0.14 -9.16
CA ASN A 250 -8.56 0.10 -9.00
C ASN A 250 -9.02 1.38 -9.74
N ASN A 251 -8.35 1.78 -10.82
CA ASN A 251 -8.68 3.01 -11.56
C ASN A 251 -8.73 4.28 -10.71
N GLY A 252 -7.97 4.32 -9.62
CA GLY A 252 -7.91 5.44 -8.68
C GLY A 252 -8.89 5.35 -7.53
N LEU A 253 -9.73 4.33 -7.45
CA LEU A 253 -10.54 4.04 -6.28
C LEU A 253 -9.68 3.52 -5.13
N SER A 254 -10.14 3.70 -3.90
CA SER A 254 -9.56 3.03 -2.75
C SER A 254 -9.93 1.54 -2.73
N PRO A 255 -9.20 0.67 -1.99
CA PRO A 255 -9.55 -0.73 -1.85
C PRO A 255 -11.00 -0.96 -1.39
N ASN A 256 -11.48 -0.20 -0.41
CA ASN A 256 -12.86 -0.30 0.07
C ASN A 256 -13.87 0.12 -1.00
N GLN A 257 -13.59 1.19 -1.75
CA GLN A 257 -14.47 1.62 -2.84
C GLN A 257 -14.53 0.59 -3.97
N ALA A 258 -13.40 -0.04 -4.32
CA ALA A 258 -13.37 -1.07 -5.34
C ALA A 258 -14.24 -2.28 -4.97
N GLU A 259 -14.21 -2.73 -3.71
CA GLU A 259 -15.10 -3.80 -3.26
C GLU A 259 -16.56 -3.36 -3.19
N HIS A 260 -16.81 -2.16 -2.69
CA HIS A 260 -18.17 -1.62 -2.60
C HIS A 260 -18.86 -1.58 -3.98
N TYR A 261 -18.16 -1.10 -5.01
CA TYR A 261 -18.71 -1.08 -6.39
C TYR A 261 -18.87 -2.45 -7.03
N PHE A 262 -18.19 -3.47 -6.53
CA PHE A 262 -18.39 -4.85 -6.99
C PHE A 262 -19.69 -5.46 -6.43
N PHE A 263 -20.09 -5.10 -5.21
CA PHE A 263 -21.27 -5.67 -4.55
C PHE A 263 -22.57 -4.87 -4.78
N ILE A 264 -22.54 -3.77 -5.55
CA ILE A 264 -23.72 -3.01 -5.98
C ILE A 264 -24.08 -3.41 -7.40
#